data_73f437c2843ee56135161dd2bd324db7
#
_entry.id   73f437c2843ee56135161dd2bd324db7
#
_cell.length_a   1.000
_cell.length_b   1.000
_cell.length_c   1.000
_cell.angle_alpha   90.00
_cell.angle_beta   90.00
_cell.angle_gamma   90.00
#
_symmetry.space_group_name_H-M   'P 1'
#
loop_
_entity.id
_entity.type
_entity.pdbx_description
1 polymer ?
#
loop_
_entity_poly.entity_id
_entity_poly.type
_entity_poly.pdbx_seq_one_letter_code
_entity_poly.pdbx_strand_id
1 'polypeptide(L)'
;MKIVYIYSSLALWGGVERILVDKMNCLVRHYGYDVYIITSDQGSHKSPYNLDDRVHLIDLDIRFHSRFRHNLLRRLIEYRRMSRLYHERLKKQLMQIRPDIVITTTFQDIRPLLKIKGDLPLVVESHLNFLHPDTLLHRIQLRINNYWAGRAEAIVTLTNGDAEDWRKVSHHVHVIPNMVHLNDTNLYSDCTSKRVLFVGRFEEQKNIGELISIWQQIHTKFPDWKLDLYGDGKLWEKYKCEADALNINIEIHKPTAQIMDAYRNSSVFVMTSLYEPFGLVIPEAMSCGLPVVSYDSPYGPAGIISDGEDGFLIPMHDRQAFGNRVCQLMGDEELRKEMGHRAIESSQRVYTDKIMPMWKKLFEQLTSLS
;
A
#
# COMPACT_ATOMS: atom_id res chain seq x y z
N MET A 1 -25.36 8.45 -3.21
CA MET A 1 -24.42 8.99 -2.21
C MET A 1 -23.30 9.72 -2.93
N LYS A 2 -22.92 10.87 -2.40
CA LYS A 2 -21.86 11.72 -2.95
C LYS A 2 -20.63 11.69 -2.04
N ILE A 3 -19.51 11.24 -2.56
CA ILE A 3 -18.26 11.00 -1.79
C ILE A 3 -17.14 11.87 -2.35
N VAL A 4 -16.42 12.56 -1.45
CA VAL A 4 -15.23 13.33 -1.81
C VAL A 4 -13.99 12.70 -1.20
N TYR A 5 -13.06 12.30 -2.04
CA TYR A 5 -11.69 11.95 -1.67
C TYR A 5 -10.79 13.18 -1.70
N ILE A 6 -9.91 13.31 -0.72
CA ILE A 6 -8.87 14.34 -0.66
C ILE A 6 -7.51 13.65 -0.67
N TYR A 7 -6.70 13.97 -1.68
CA TYR A 7 -5.36 13.39 -1.85
C TYR A 7 -4.41 14.41 -2.48
N SER A 8 -3.11 14.18 -2.37
CA SER A 8 -2.12 15.11 -2.94
C SER A 8 -2.12 15.08 -4.47
N SER A 9 -1.95 13.91 -5.06
CA SER A 9 -1.88 13.72 -6.52
C SER A 9 -1.96 12.23 -6.86
N LEU A 10 -2.64 11.89 -7.95
CA LEU A 10 -2.69 10.54 -8.54
C LEU A 10 -1.60 10.30 -9.60
N ALA A 11 -0.62 11.20 -9.73
CA ALA A 11 0.37 11.16 -10.81
C ALA A 11 1.51 10.14 -10.62
N LEU A 12 1.59 9.50 -9.45
CA LEU A 12 2.68 8.57 -9.12
C LEU A 12 2.29 7.10 -9.34
N TRP A 13 3.27 6.28 -9.69
CA TRP A 13 3.15 4.83 -9.68
C TRP A 13 3.32 4.31 -8.24
N GLY A 14 2.25 4.38 -7.43
CA GLY A 14 2.26 3.95 -6.04
C GLY A 14 1.09 3.05 -5.69
N GLY A 15 1.25 2.25 -4.63
CA GLY A 15 0.19 1.35 -4.16
C GLY A 15 -1.03 2.09 -3.64
N VAL A 16 -0.86 3.26 -3.01
CA VAL A 16 -1.97 4.09 -2.51
C VAL A 16 -2.78 4.66 -3.65
N GLU A 17 -2.11 5.25 -4.66
CA GLU A 17 -2.75 5.79 -5.85
C GLU A 17 -3.57 4.72 -6.58
N ARG A 18 -3.00 3.52 -6.74
CA ARG A 18 -3.70 2.39 -7.35
C ARG A 18 -4.97 2.03 -6.58
N ILE A 19 -4.86 1.83 -5.26
CA ILE A 19 -6.01 1.46 -4.42
C ILE A 19 -7.09 2.54 -4.42
N LEU A 20 -6.72 3.82 -4.39
CA LEU A 20 -7.69 4.91 -4.47
C LEU A 20 -8.45 4.89 -5.80
N VAL A 21 -7.73 4.73 -6.92
CA VAL A 21 -8.35 4.64 -8.26
C VAL A 21 -9.27 3.43 -8.35
N ASP A 22 -8.82 2.26 -7.94
CA ASP A 22 -9.60 1.02 -7.97
C ASP A 22 -10.87 1.13 -7.13
N LYS A 23 -10.77 1.71 -5.94
CA LYS A 23 -11.90 1.94 -5.04
C LYS A 23 -12.91 2.92 -5.63
N MET A 24 -12.44 4.08 -6.14
CA MET A 24 -13.32 5.08 -6.78
C MET A 24 -14.02 4.49 -8.01
N ASN A 25 -13.30 3.75 -8.84
CA ASN A 25 -13.88 3.07 -10.00
C ASN A 25 -14.97 2.08 -9.58
N CYS A 26 -14.73 1.29 -8.53
CA CYS A 26 -15.71 0.35 -8.01
C CYS A 26 -16.96 1.07 -7.46
N LEU A 27 -16.79 2.15 -6.71
CA LEU A 27 -17.91 2.94 -6.16
C LEU A 27 -18.81 3.51 -7.26
N VAL A 28 -18.21 3.98 -8.34
CA VAL A 28 -18.97 4.51 -9.48
C VAL A 28 -19.64 3.39 -10.28
N ARG A 29 -18.89 2.31 -10.59
CA ARG A 29 -19.36 1.23 -11.49
C ARG A 29 -20.41 0.34 -10.87
N HIS A 30 -20.20 -0.06 -9.63
CA HIS A 30 -21.02 -1.09 -8.97
C HIS A 30 -22.01 -0.54 -7.98
N TYR A 31 -21.75 0.65 -7.41
CA TYR A 31 -22.65 1.26 -6.43
C TYR A 31 -23.39 2.50 -6.94
N GLY A 32 -23.00 3.03 -8.12
CA GLY A 32 -23.62 4.21 -8.71
C GLY A 32 -23.45 5.48 -7.88
N TYR A 33 -22.37 5.57 -7.09
CA TYR A 33 -22.09 6.74 -6.27
C TYR A 33 -21.51 7.87 -7.11
N ASP A 34 -21.78 9.09 -6.73
CA ASP A 34 -21.21 10.31 -7.31
C ASP A 34 -19.87 10.60 -6.59
N VAL A 35 -18.76 10.30 -7.25
CA VAL A 35 -17.43 10.29 -6.65
C VAL A 35 -16.57 11.42 -7.17
N TYR A 36 -16.03 12.20 -6.25
CA TYR A 36 -15.09 13.30 -6.50
C TYR A 36 -13.73 12.97 -5.88
N ILE A 37 -12.65 13.37 -6.55
CA ILE A 37 -11.33 13.45 -5.95
C ILE A 37 -10.79 14.87 -6.08
N ILE A 38 -10.47 15.47 -4.94
CA ILE A 38 -9.85 16.79 -4.86
C ILE A 38 -8.37 16.60 -4.59
N THR A 39 -7.53 17.11 -5.51
CA THR A 39 -6.07 17.06 -5.41
C THR A 39 -5.47 18.44 -5.18
N SER A 40 -4.24 18.49 -4.65
CA SER A 40 -3.50 19.75 -4.44
C SER A 40 -2.37 19.97 -5.42
N ASP A 41 -1.82 18.89 -5.97
CA ASP A 41 -0.57 18.90 -6.76
C ASP A 41 -0.67 18.07 -8.07
N GLN A 42 -1.86 17.85 -8.62
CA GLN A 42 -2.06 17.04 -9.84
C GLN A 42 -1.49 17.73 -11.07
N GLY A 43 -1.80 19.01 -11.24
CA GLY A 43 -1.39 19.79 -12.41
C GLY A 43 -1.89 19.16 -13.72
N SER A 44 -1.01 19.13 -14.73
CA SER A 44 -1.29 18.51 -16.03
C SER A 44 -0.97 17.01 -16.10
N HIS A 45 -0.50 16.43 -14.99
CA HIS A 45 -0.12 15.02 -14.97
C HIS A 45 -1.34 14.11 -14.92
N LYS A 46 -1.37 13.11 -15.80
CA LYS A 46 -2.41 12.07 -15.77
C LYS A 46 -2.08 11.03 -14.71
N SER A 47 -3.10 10.39 -14.20
CA SER A 47 -2.92 9.17 -13.40
C SER A 47 -2.33 8.07 -14.28
N PRO A 48 -1.32 7.31 -13.79
CA PRO A 48 -0.83 6.12 -14.49
C PRO A 48 -1.83 4.96 -14.44
N TYR A 49 -2.83 5.04 -13.56
CA TYR A 49 -3.92 4.08 -13.44
C TYR A 49 -5.17 4.60 -14.16
N ASN A 50 -5.96 3.70 -14.72
CA ASN A 50 -7.14 4.06 -15.49
C ASN A 50 -8.28 4.49 -14.56
N LEU A 51 -8.45 5.80 -14.39
CA LEU A 51 -9.55 6.40 -13.63
C LEU A 51 -10.79 6.43 -14.51
N ASP A 52 -11.93 5.98 -14.00
CA ASP A 52 -13.22 5.99 -14.70
C ASP A 52 -13.67 7.43 -14.96
N ASP A 53 -14.15 7.71 -16.18
CA ASP A 53 -14.55 9.06 -16.63
C ASP A 53 -15.70 9.67 -15.81
N ARG A 54 -16.43 8.87 -15.04
CA ARG A 54 -17.48 9.31 -14.13
C ARG A 54 -16.94 9.80 -12.78
N VAL A 55 -15.66 9.59 -12.48
CA VAL A 55 -15.01 10.16 -11.29
C VAL A 55 -14.59 11.60 -11.60
N HIS A 56 -15.11 12.54 -10.81
CA HIS A 56 -14.80 13.95 -10.98
C HIS A 56 -13.45 14.33 -10.33
N LEU A 57 -12.42 14.55 -11.15
CA LEU A 57 -11.13 15.01 -10.66
C LEU A 57 -11.07 16.54 -10.66
N ILE A 58 -10.80 17.13 -9.48
CA ILE A 58 -10.65 18.57 -9.27
C ILE A 58 -9.30 18.84 -8.66
N ASP A 59 -8.41 19.54 -9.40
CA ASP A 59 -7.12 19.96 -8.82
C ASP A 59 -7.21 21.39 -8.28
N LEU A 60 -6.76 21.58 -7.04
CA LEU A 60 -6.69 22.88 -6.40
C LEU A 60 -5.50 23.72 -6.87
N ASP A 61 -4.57 23.13 -7.61
CA ASP A 61 -3.36 23.79 -8.17
C ASP A 61 -2.59 24.59 -7.12
N ILE A 62 -2.25 23.95 -6.00
CA ILE A 62 -1.49 24.58 -4.90
C ILE A 62 0.02 24.43 -5.10
N ARG A 63 0.46 23.25 -5.56
CA ARG A 63 1.87 22.91 -5.85
C ARG A 63 2.81 23.09 -4.66
N PHE A 64 2.48 22.46 -3.54
CA PHE A 64 3.27 22.51 -2.31
C PHE A 64 4.77 22.22 -2.49
N HIS A 65 5.13 21.40 -3.48
CA HIS A 65 6.52 21.08 -3.80
C HIS A 65 7.33 22.32 -4.28
N SER A 66 6.71 23.34 -4.83
CA SER A 66 7.41 24.53 -5.33
C SER A 66 8.15 25.33 -4.23
N ARG A 67 7.72 25.19 -2.97
CA ARG A 67 8.38 25.82 -1.80
C ARG A 67 9.83 25.40 -1.61
N PHE A 68 10.21 24.19 -2.06
CA PHE A 68 11.57 23.67 -1.89
C PHE A 68 12.61 24.41 -2.72
N ARG A 69 12.19 25.30 -3.63
CA ARG A 69 13.07 26.18 -4.44
C ARG A 69 13.58 27.39 -3.65
N HIS A 70 13.11 27.58 -2.40
CA HIS A 70 13.42 28.76 -1.60
C HIS A 70 14.26 28.42 -0.35
N ASN A 71 14.90 29.45 0.24
CA ASN A 71 15.58 29.33 1.54
C ASN A 71 14.60 29.06 2.70
N LEU A 72 15.10 28.63 3.87
CA LEU A 72 14.27 28.16 4.98
C LEU A 72 13.19 29.16 5.44
N LEU A 73 13.52 30.45 5.59
CA LEU A 73 12.57 31.48 6.02
C LEU A 73 11.45 31.69 5.00
N ARG A 74 11.84 31.86 3.72
CA ARG A 74 10.90 32.04 2.64
C ARG A 74 10.03 30.79 2.41
N ARG A 75 10.61 29.60 2.59
CA ARG A 75 9.90 28.32 2.56
C ARG A 75 8.78 28.24 3.60
N LEU A 76 9.00 28.78 4.82
CA LEU A 76 7.97 28.79 5.86
C LEU A 76 6.84 29.77 5.53
N ILE A 77 7.16 30.95 5.00
CA ILE A 77 6.17 31.95 4.57
C ILE A 77 5.32 31.40 3.42
N GLU A 78 5.96 30.84 2.40
CA GLU A 78 5.26 30.23 1.27
C GLU A 78 4.39 29.05 1.69
N TYR A 79 4.85 28.21 2.62
CA TYR A 79 4.04 27.14 3.16
C TYR A 79 2.76 27.66 3.82
N ARG A 80 2.86 28.71 4.66
CA ARG A 80 1.69 29.31 5.32
C ARG A 80 0.72 29.92 4.32
N ARG A 81 1.24 30.59 3.27
CA ARG A 81 0.44 31.16 2.19
C ARG A 81 -0.29 30.07 1.40
N MET A 82 0.43 29.02 0.97
CA MET A 82 -0.12 27.91 0.23
C MET A 82 -1.16 27.14 1.06
N SER A 83 -0.88 26.88 2.34
CA SER A 83 -1.81 26.22 3.23
C SER A 83 -3.11 27.03 3.39
N ARG A 84 -3.04 28.37 3.53
CA ARG A 84 -4.24 29.21 3.57
C ARG A 84 -5.03 29.10 2.26
N LEU A 85 -4.39 29.24 1.12
CA LEU A 85 -5.02 29.12 -0.20
C LEU A 85 -5.65 27.73 -0.41
N TYR A 86 -4.96 26.67 0.01
CA TYR A 86 -5.49 25.31 -0.01
C TYR A 86 -6.79 25.19 0.78
N HIS A 87 -6.82 25.69 2.02
CA HIS A 87 -7.99 25.63 2.86
C HIS A 87 -9.17 26.45 2.30
N GLU A 88 -8.89 27.63 1.75
CA GLU A 88 -9.93 28.47 1.10
C GLU A 88 -10.53 27.77 -0.11
N ARG A 89 -9.69 27.23 -1.00
CA ARG A 89 -10.14 26.53 -2.21
C ARG A 89 -10.87 25.21 -1.86
N LEU A 90 -10.32 24.44 -0.91
CA LEU A 90 -10.95 23.20 -0.46
C LEU A 90 -12.32 23.46 0.16
N LYS A 91 -12.44 24.46 1.05
CA LYS A 91 -13.72 24.85 1.63
C LYS A 91 -14.75 25.22 0.58
N LYS A 92 -14.35 26.01 -0.42
CA LYS A 92 -15.22 26.41 -1.54
C LYS A 92 -15.71 25.17 -2.32
N GLN A 93 -14.83 24.23 -2.62
CA GLN A 93 -15.21 23.01 -3.32
C GLN A 93 -16.18 22.15 -2.51
N LEU A 94 -15.91 21.93 -1.21
CA LEU A 94 -16.82 21.16 -0.35
C LEU A 94 -18.21 21.80 -0.25
N MET A 95 -18.27 23.14 -0.18
CA MET A 95 -19.55 23.87 -0.18
C MET A 95 -20.32 23.76 -1.51
N GLN A 96 -19.61 23.70 -2.65
CA GLN A 96 -20.21 23.55 -3.99
C GLN A 96 -20.69 22.11 -4.23
N ILE A 97 -19.86 21.13 -3.88
CA ILE A 97 -20.14 19.71 -4.08
C ILE A 97 -21.24 19.23 -3.12
N ARG A 98 -21.21 19.67 -1.88
CA ARG A 98 -22.09 19.21 -0.78
C ARG A 98 -22.07 17.68 -0.67
N PRO A 99 -20.91 17.09 -0.34
CA PRO A 99 -20.79 15.65 -0.22
C PRO A 99 -21.54 15.12 0.99
N ASP A 100 -21.87 13.83 0.97
CA ASP A 100 -22.38 13.10 2.12
C ASP A 100 -21.23 12.65 3.04
N ILE A 101 -20.05 12.37 2.46
CA ILE A 101 -18.85 11.89 3.18
C ILE A 101 -17.59 12.50 2.55
N VAL A 102 -16.65 12.84 3.42
CA VAL A 102 -15.28 13.25 3.04
C VAL A 102 -14.28 12.17 3.49
N ILE A 103 -13.40 11.77 2.61
CA ILE A 103 -12.37 10.76 2.89
C ILE A 103 -10.99 11.37 2.63
N THR A 104 -10.04 11.18 3.54
CA THR A 104 -8.66 11.62 3.36
C THR A 104 -7.67 10.53 3.76
N THR A 105 -6.56 10.45 3.04
CA THR A 105 -5.42 9.58 3.38
C THR A 105 -4.23 10.38 3.92
N THR A 106 -4.36 11.71 3.94
CA THR A 106 -3.28 12.61 4.38
C THR A 106 -3.53 13.14 5.77
N PHE A 107 -2.50 13.09 6.61
CA PHE A 107 -2.56 13.58 7.99
C PHE A 107 -2.01 15.00 8.18
N GLN A 108 -1.33 15.55 7.16
CA GLN A 108 -0.59 16.82 7.30
C GLN A 108 -1.50 18.01 7.59
N ASP A 109 -2.71 18.05 7.03
CA ASP A 109 -3.66 19.14 7.17
C ASP A 109 -4.96 18.72 7.86
N ILE A 110 -4.92 17.65 8.66
CA ILE A 110 -6.12 17.07 9.30
C ILE A 110 -6.82 18.08 10.23
N ARG A 111 -6.09 18.85 11.00
CA ARG A 111 -6.65 19.85 11.94
C ARG A 111 -7.43 20.97 11.23
N PRO A 112 -6.92 21.59 10.16
CA PRO A 112 -7.71 22.51 9.36
C PRO A 112 -8.90 21.85 8.68
N LEU A 113 -8.76 20.63 8.18
CA LEU A 113 -9.85 19.89 7.53
C LEU A 113 -11.00 19.65 8.49
N LEU A 114 -10.72 19.27 9.75
CA LEU A 114 -11.74 19.12 10.80
C LEU A 114 -12.55 20.41 11.04
N LYS A 115 -11.94 21.60 10.83
CA LYS A 115 -12.65 22.88 10.94
C LYS A 115 -13.46 23.22 9.69
N ILE A 116 -12.96 22.83 8.51
CA ILE A 116 -13.55 23.17 7.22
C ILE A 116 -14.77 22.29 6.93
N LYS A 117 -14.71 21.02 7.31
CA LYS A 117 -15.75 20.02 7.02
C LYS A 117 -17.12 20.35 7.66
N GLY A 118 -17.15 21.16 8.75
CA GLY A 118 -18.40 21.38 9.51
C GLY A 118 -18.94 20.06 10.07
N ASP A 119 -20.20 19.77 9.82
CA ASP A 119 -20.88 18.54 10.29
C ASP A 119 -20.71 17.34 9.34
N LEU A 120 -19.99 17.51 8.22
CA LEU A 120 -19.77 16.41 7.28
C LEU A 120 -18.96 15.29 7.93
N PRO A 121 -19.38 14.01 7.80
CA PRO A 121 -18.59 12.87 8.25
C PRO A 121 -17.24 12.83 7.54
N LEU A 122 -16.16 12.71 8.33
CA LEU A 122 -14.80 12.57 7.86
C LEU A 122 -14.28 11.17 8.15
N VAL A 123 -13.84 10.51 7.11
CA VAL A 123 -13.11 9.23 7.20
C VAL A 123 -11.63 9.48 6.95
N VAL A 124 -10.80 8.98 7.83
CA VAL A 124 -9.33 9.00 7.68
C VAL A 124 -8.85 7.60 7.37
N GLU A 125 -8.28 7.40 6.18
CA GLU A 125 -7.67 6.12 5.80
C GLU A 125 -6.19 6.10 6.16
N SER A 126 -5.78 5.15 7.00
CA SER A 126 -4.38 4.94 7.39
C SER A 126 -3.66 4.05 6.37
N HIS A 127 -2.98 4.67 5.42
CA HIS A 127 -2.07 3.97 4.48
C HIS A 127 -0.59 4.03 4.91
N LEU A 128 -0.32 4.65 6.06
CA LEU A 128 1.00 4.73 6.67
C LEU A 128 0.93 4.10 8.06
N ASN A 129 2.03 3.51 8.50
CA ASN A 129 2.11 2.96 9.84
C ASN A 129 1.94 4.04 10.91
N PHE A 130 1.19 3.73 11.97
CA PHE A 130 0.96 4.63 13.12
C PHE A 130 2.26 5.18 13.73
N LEU A 131 3.33 4.38 13.76
CA LEU A 131 4.62 4.70 14.36
C LEU A 131 5.79 4.31 13.45
N HIS A 132 6.13 5.13 12.45
CA HIS A 132 7.39 4.93 11.73
C HIS A 132 8.09 6.24 11.37
N PRO A 133 8.63 6.96 12.36
CA PRO A 133 9.40 8.16 12.11
C PRO A 133 10.89 7.92 12.30
N ASP A 134 11.66 8.41 11.35
CA ASP A 134 13.12 8.35 11.34
C ASP A 134 13.76 9.31 12.37
N THR A 135 13.04 10.33 12.86
CA THR A 135 13.57 11.35 13.78
C THR A 135 12.60 11.69 14.91
N LEU A 136 13.15 12.18 16.04
CA LEU A 136 12.36 12.60 17.20
C LEU A 136 11.32 13.69 16.87
N LEU A 137 11.69 14.66 16.04
CA LEU A 137 10.78 15.73 15.60
C LEU A 137 9.63 15.17 14.79
N HIS A 138 9.91 14.23 13.91
CA HIS A 138 8.90 13.54 13.12
C HIS A 138 7.95 12.71 14.00
N ARG A 139 8.46 12.08 15.08
CA ARG A 139 7.62 11.38 16.08
C ARG A 139 6.63 12.31 16.76
N ILE A 140 7.09 13.48 17.18
CA ILE A 140 6.22 14.48 17.83
C ILE A 140 5.14 14.96 16.85
N GLN A 141 5.53 15.29 15.63
CA GLN A 141 4.60 15.73 14.59
C GLN A 141 3.55 14.66 14.27
N LEU A 142 3.97 13.40 14.16
CA LEU A 142 3.08 12.27 13.88
C LEU A 142 2.09 12.07 15.04
N ARG A 143 2.54 12.13 16.29
CA ARG A 143 1.63 12.05 17.47
C ARG A 143 0.58 13.16 17.47
N ILE A 144 0.98 14.39 17.13
CA ILE A 144 0.05 15.51 17.01
C ILE A 144 -0.97 15.27 15.90
N ASN A 145 -0.51 14.79 14.73
CA ASN A 145 -1.39 14.51 13.61
C ASN A 145 -2.36 13.37 13.94
N ASN A 146 -1.88 12.28 14.55
CA ASN A 146 -2.71 11.13 14.97
C ASN A 146 -3.75 11.55 16.03
N TYR A 147 -3.38 12.40 16.99
CA TYR A 147 -4.33 12.96 17.95
C TYR A 147 -5.45 13.76 17.29
N TRP A 148 -5.15 14.55 16.26
CA TRP A 148 -6.17 15.27 15.51
C TRP A 148 -6.97 14.34 14.58
N ALA A 149 -6.32 13.39 13.92
CA ALA A 149 -6.99 12.38 13.10
C ALA A 149 -7.99 11.54 13.92
N GLY A 150 -7.64 11.22 15.18
CA GLY A 150 -8.52 10.51 16.10
C GLY A 150 -9.86 11.21 16.42
N ARG A 151 -10.07 12.43 15.94
CA ARG A 151 -11.33 13.18 16.03
C ARG A 151 -12.21 13.08 14.80
N ALA A 152 -11.77 12.34 13.80
CA ALA A 152 -12.61 12.00 12.65
C ALA A 152 -13.75 11.05 13.07
N GLU A 153 -14.84 11.05 12.34
CA GLU A 153 -15.98 10.18 12.58
C GLU A 153 -15.66 8.70 12.34
N ALA A 154 -14.65 8.42 11.50
CA ALA A 154 -14.10 7.08 11.36
C ALA A 154 -12.61 7.12 10.99
N ILE A 155 -11.84 6.18 11.55
CA ILE A 155 -10.50 5.83 11.09
C ILE A 155 -10.56 4.44 10.49
N VAL A 156 -10.10 4.32 9.26
CA VAL A 156 -9.99 3.03 8.59
C VAL A 156 -8.52 2.62 8.55
N THR A 157 -8.23 1.47 9.12
CA THR A 157 -6.92 0.83 9.12
C THR A 157 -6.93 -0.41 8.23
N LEU A 158 -5.77 -0.83 7.77
CA LEU A 158 -5.65 -1.94 6.84
C LEU A 158 -5.51 -3.30 7.54
N THR A 159 -5.06 -3.29 8.81
CA THR A 159 -4.81 -4.50 9.61
C THR A 159 -5.25 -4.31 11.05
N ASN A 160 -5.43 -5.42 11.77
CA ASN A 160 -5.74 -5.38 13.19
C ASN A 160 -4.60 -4.78 14.03
N GLY A 161 -3.34 -5.06 13.67
CA GLY A 161 -2.20 -4.51 14.38
C GLY A 161 -2.14 -2.98 14.32
N ASP A 162 -2.39 -2.36 13.14
CA ASP A 162 -2.49 -0.90 13.02
C ASP A 162 -3.72 -0.37 13.80
N ALA A 163 -4.84 -1.11 13.78
CA ALA A 163 -6.05 -0.73 14.52
C ALA A 163 -5.83 -0.67 16.04
N GLU A 164 -5.03 -1.56 16.62
CA GLU A 164 -4.69 -1.53 18.05
C GLU A 164 -4.00 -0.24 18.43
N ASP A 165 -3.09 0.24 17.60
CA ASP A 165 -2.41 1.52 17.82
C ASP A 165 -3.37 2.70 17.68
N TRP A 166 -4.24 2.71 16.67
CA TRP A 166 -5.23 3.75 16.47
C TRP A 166 -6.30 3.81 17.56
N ARG A 167 -6.68 2.67 18.16
CA ARG A 167 -7.62 2.61 19.32
C ARG A 167 -7.10 3.35 20.55
N LYS A 168 -5.78 3.62 20.63
CA LYS A 168 -5.21 4.45 21.70
C LYS A 168 -5.59 5.95 21.59
N VAL A 169 -6.04 6.39 20.41
CA VAL A 169 -6.37 7.80 20.13
C VAL A 169 -7.78 8.02 19.58
N SER A 170 -8.49 6.96 19.18
CA SER A 170 -9.86 7.01 18.69
C SER A 170 -10.66 5.78 19.08
N HIS A 171 -11.96 5.97 19.30
CA HIS A 171 -12.92 4.87 19.52
C HIS A 171 -13.62 4.42 18.23
N HIS A 172 -13.46 5.16 17.12
CA HIS A 172 -14.12 4.92 15.84
C HIS A 172 -13.16 4.31 14.82
N VAL A 173 -12.57 3.17 15.17
CA VAL A 173 -11.56 2.47 14.34
C VAL A 173 -12.17 1.26 13.68
N HIS A 174 -12.10 1.23 12.35
CA HIS A 174 -12.58 0.15 11.51
C HIS A 174 -11.41 -0.50 10.78
N VAL A 175 -11.40 -1.82 10.70
CA VAL A 175 -10.40 -2.55 9.91
C VAL A 175 -11.03 -2.90 8.57
N ILE A 176 -10.55 -2.26 7.49
CA ILE A 176 -10.94 -2.55 6.12
C ILE A 176 -9.67 -2.72 5.31
N PRO A 177 -9.27 -3.94 4.98
CA PRO A 177 -8.06 -4.21 4.20
C PRO A 177 -8.08 -3.54 2.83
N ASN A 178 -6.90 -3.35 2.25
CA ASN A 178 -6.82 -3.02 0.84
C ASN A 178 -7.36 -4.18 0.00
N MET A 179 -8.06 -3.83 -1.08
CA MET A 179 -8.52 -4.83 -2.02
C MET A 179 -7.45 -5.14 -3.07
N VAL A 180 -7.44 -6.35 -3.55
CA VAL A 180 -6.72 -6.75 -4.76
C VAL A 180 -7.73 -7.13 -5.84
N HIS A 181 -7.37 -6.86 -7.08
CA HIS A 181 -8.15 -7.37 -8.20
C HIS A 181 -8.00 -8.87 -8.30
N LEU A 182 -9.09 -9.52 -8.66
CA LEU A 182 -9.09 -10.91 -9.04
C LEU A 182 -8.02 -11.15 -10.11
N ASN A 183 -7.40 -12.29 -10.03
CA ASN A 183 -6.71 -12.87 -11.17
C ASN A 183 -7.79 -13.29 -12.20
N ASP A 184 -8.23 -12.33 -13.02
CA ASP A 184 -9.35 -12.48 -13.95
C ASP A 184 -9.18 -13.61 -14.95
N THR A 185 -7.96 -14.14 -15.06
CA THR A 185 -7.63 -15.19 -16.04
C THR A 185 -7.74 -16.60 -15.47
N ASN A 186 -7.94 -16.78 -14.15
CA ASN A 186 -7.84 -18.07 -13.44
C ASN A 186 -6.56 -18.87 -13.80
N LEU A 187 -5.50 -18.16 -14.19
CA LEU A 187 -4.20 -18.73 -14.47
C LEU A 187 -3.33 -18.63 -13.23
N TYR A 188 -2.91 -19.75 -12.72
CA TYR A 188 -2.08 -19.86 -11.51
C TYR A 188 -0.68 -20.37 -11.86
N SER A 189 0.26 -20.16 -10.97
CA SER A 189 1.54 -20.85 -11.01
C SER A 189 1.30 -22.35 -10.76
N ASP A 190 1.98 -23.19 -11.51
CA ASP A 190 2.06 -24.63 -11.23
C ASP A 190 3.13 -24.97 -10.18
N CYS A 191 3.83 -23.96 -9.67
CA CYS A 191 4.93 -24.05 -8.71
C CYS A 191 6.09 -24.97 -9.14
N THR A 192 6.24 -25.24 -10.45
CA THR A 192 7.31 -26.11 -10.98
C THR A 192 8.53 -25.32 -11.44
N SER A 193 8.36 -24.03 -11.73
CA SER A 193 9.49 -23.17 -12.14
C SER A 193 10.51 -23.01 -11.01
N LYS A 194 11.77 -22.97 -11.38
CA LYS A 194 12.86 -22.76 -10.40
C LYS A 194 13.14 -21.28 -10.20
N ARG A 195 12.10 -20.51 -9.83
CA ARG A 195 12.16 -19.07 -9.66
C ARG A 195 11.58 -18.64 -8.31
N VAL A 196 12.36 -17.85 -7.58
CA VAL A 196 11.95 -17.11 -6.39
C VAL A 196 11.74 -15.67 -6.81
N LEU A 197 10.61 -15.08 -6.46
CA LEU A 197 10.20 -13.75 -6.89
C LEU A 197 10.15 -12.76 -5.73
N PHE A 198 10.68 -11.58 -5.96
CA PHE A 198 10.45 -10.38 -5.16
C PHE A 198 9.85 -9.28 -6.07
N VAL A 199 8.87 -8.55 -5.56
CA VAL A 199 8.29 -7.38 -6.23
C VAL A 199 8.22 -6.22 -5.24
N GLY A 200 8.81 -5.06 -5.58
CA GLY A 200 8.74 -3.91 -4.70
C GLY A 200 9.63 -2.75 -5.12
N ARG A 201 9.47 -1.60 -4.43
CA ARG A 201 10.34 -0.44 -4.66
C ARG A 201 11.75 -0.72 -4.13
N PHE A 202 12.76 -0.30 -4.86
CA PHE A 202 14.16 -0.42 -4.43
C PHE A 202 14.52 0.73 -3.47
N GLU A 203 13.96 0.66 -2.27
CA GLU A 203 14.11 1.62 -1.16
C GLU A 203 14.59 0.86 0.09
N GLU A 204 15.16 1.60 1.07
CA GLU A 204 15.63 1.02 2.35
C GLU A 204 14.55 0.18 3.04
N GLN A 205 13.30 0.62 2.98
CA GLN A 205 12.14 -0.09 3.56
C GLN A 205 12.05 -1.55 3.11
N LYS A 206 12.36 -1.83 1.85
CA LYS A 206 12.22 -3.19 1.26
C LYS A 206 13.37 -4.12 1.60
N ASN A 207 14.46 -3.57 2.14
CA ASN A 207 15.60 -4.32 2.68
C ASN A 207 16.16 -5.39 1.71
N ILE A 208 16.24 -5.03 0.42
CA ILE A 208 16.67 -5.94 -0.66
C ILE A 208 18.09 -6.44 -0.45
N GLY A 209 18.98 -5.62 0.14
CA GLY A 209 20.36 -6.05 0.44
C GLY A 209 20.42 -7.25 1.37
N GLU A 210 19.48 -7.35 2.32
CA GLU A 210 19.38 -8.54 3.19
C GLU A 210 18.90 -9.76 2.41
N LEU A 211 17.95 -9.60 1.49
CA LEU A 211 17.50 -10.68 0.60
C LEU A 211 18.63 -11.20 -0.28
N ILE A 212 19.43 -10.30 -0.88
CA ILE A 212 20.62 -10.68 -1.67
C ILE A 212 21.61 -11.45 -0.80
N SER A 213 21.86 -11.00 0.43
CA SER A 213 22.75 -11.69 1.38
C SER A 213 22.25 -13.08 1.76
N ILE A 214 20.94 -13.25 1.95
CA ILE A 214 20.33 -14.56 2.20
C ILE A 214 20.47 -15.45 0.97
N TRP A 215 20.17 -14.93 -0.22
CA TRP A 215 20.29 -15.68 -1.47
C TRP A 215 21.72 -16.16 -1.71
N GLN A 216 22.71 -15.32 -1.45
CA GLN A 216 24.14 -15.69 -1.54
C GLN A 216 24.50 -16.90 -0.68
N GLN A 217 23.85 -17.08 0.48
CA GLN A 217 24.10 -18.21 1.37
C GLN A 217 23.44 -19.51 0.91
N ILE A 218 22.31 -19.43 0.20
CA ILE A 218 21.48 -20.60 -0.11
C ILE A 218 21.60 -21.08 -1.56
N HIS A 219 21.99 -20.20 -2.52
CA HIS A 219 21.98 -20.50 -3.95
C HIS A 219 22.89 -21.68 -4.32
N THR A 220 23.99 -21.91 -3.60
CA THR A 220 24.92 -23.03 -3.86
C THR A 220 24.28 -24.39 -3.65
N LYS A 221 23.25 -24.48 -2.80
CA LYS A 221 22.49 -25.71 -2.57
C LYS A 221 21.46 -25.99 -3.69
N PHE A 222 21.08 -24.94 -4.41
CA PHE A 222 20.05 -24.98 -5.46
C PHE A 222 20.51 -24.17 -6.69
N PRO A 223 21.58 -24.61 -7.38
CA PRO A 223 22.22 -23.81 -8.45
C PRO A 223 21.34 -23.57 -9.67
N ASP A 224 20.29 -24.34 -9.86
CA ASP A 224 19.34 -24.18 -10.96
C ASP A 224 18.23 -23.15 -10.65
N TRP A 225 18.12 -22.71 -9.41
CA TRP A 225 17.13 -21.71 -9.02
C TRP A 225 17.61 -20.30 -9.30
N LYS A 226 16.66 -19.40 -9.59
CA LYS A 226 16.90 -17.98 -9.81
C LYS A 226 16.12 -17.13 -8.83
N LEU A 227 16.70 -15.98 -8.47
CA LEU A 227 15.99 -14.91 -7.74
C LEU A 227 15.70 -13.77 -8.71
N ASP A 228 14.43 -13.53 -8.97
CA ASP A 228 13.95 -12.41 -9.78
C ASP A 228 13.50 -11.25 -8.89
N LEU A 229 14.06 -10.07 -9.11
CA LEU A 229 13.76 -8.84 -8.37
C LEU A 229 13.12 -7.82 -9.31
N TYR A 230 11.82 -7.59 -9.20
CA TYR A 230 11.09 -6.60 -10.00
C TYR A 230 10.87 -5.30 -9.24
N GLY A 231 11.26 -4.19 -9.83
CA GLY A 231 11.01 -2.88 -9.27
C GLY A 231 11.93 -1.77 -9.74
N ASP A 232 11.75 -0.59 -9.13
CA ASP A 232 12.59 0.59 -9.33
C ASP A 232 12.67 1.40 -8.03
N GLY A 233 13.61 2.34 -7.95
CA GLY A 233 13.79 3.20 -6.78
C GLY A 233 15.25 3.67 -6.63
N LYS A 234 15.51 4.43 -5.56
CA LYS A 234 16.82 5.07 -5.33
C LYS A 234 17.99 4.09 -5.25
N LEU A 235 17.72 2.85 -4.85
CA LEU A 235 18.74 1.82 -4.64
C LEU A 235 18.85 0.85 -5.83
N TRP A 236 18.15 1.10 -6.93
CA TRP A 236 18.11 0.19 -8.07
C TRP A 236 19.51 -0.05 -8.65
N GLU A 237 20.24 1.03 -8.98
CA GLU A 237 21.60 0.92 -9.52
C GLU A 237 22.56 0.21 -8.58
N LYS A 238 22.47 0.50 -7.27
CA LYS A 238 23.29 -0.16 -6.25
C LYS A 238 23.11 -1.66 -6.29
N TYR A 239 21.84 -2.12 -6.21
CA TYR A 239 21.58 -3.57 -6.16
C TYR A 239 21.82 -4.26 -7.50
N LYS A 240 21.66 -3.54 -8.61
CA LYS A 240 22.03 -4.06 -9.94
C LYS A 240 23.53 -4.34 -10.03
N CYS A 241 24.36 -3.39 -9.63
CA CYS A 241 25.81 -3.57 -9.58
C CYS A 241 26.22 -4.69 -8.60
N GLU A 242 25.58 -4.78 -7.44
CA GLU A 242 25.85 -5.82 -6.43
C GLU A 242 25.52 -7.21 -6.97
N ALA A 243 24.34 -7.39 -7.56
CA ALA A 243 23.92 -8.67 -8.16
C ALA A 243 24.86 -9.11 -9.30
N ASP A 244 25.20 -8.18 -10.19
CA ASP A 244 26.11 -8.46 -11.32
C ASP A 244 27.53 -8.87 -10.83
N ALA A 245 28.01 -8.22 -9.75
CA ALA A 245 29.33 -8.52 -9.18
C ALA A 245 29.40 -9.89 -8.49
N LEU A 246 28.30 -10.35 -7.89
CA LEU A 246 28.23 -11.63 -7.19
C LEU A 246 28.26 -12.83 -8.14
N ASN A 247 27.87 -12.65 -9.40
CA ASN A 247 27.76 -13.72 -10.42
C ASN A 247 27.01 -14.97 -9.93
N ILE A 248 25.90 -14.73 -9.20
CA ILE A 248 24.95 -15.72 -8.73
C ILE A 248 23.61 -15.50 -9.45
N ASN A 249 22.75 -16.48 -9.51
CA ASN A 249 21.49 -16.44 -10.27
C ASN A 249 20.49 -15.42 -9.71
N ILE A 250 20.80 -14.12 -9.81
CA ILE A 250 19.90 -12.99 -9.51
C ILE A 250 19.66 -12.20 -10.78
N GLU A 251 18.39 -12.01 -11.13
CA GLU A 251 17.97 -11.18 -12.26
C GLU A 251 17.17 -9.97 -11.74
N ILE A 252 17.60 -8.75 -12.10
CA ILE A 252 16.94 -7.50 -11.69
C ILE A 252 16.22 -6.89 -12.88
N HIS A 253 14.92 -6.67 -12.71
CA HIS A 253 14.01 -6.23 -13.74
C HIS A 253 13.37 -4.88 -13.37
N LYS A 254 13.14 -4.02 -14.39
CA LYS A 254 12.33 -2.81 -14.24
C LYS A 254 10.86 -3.17 -14.04
N PRO A 255 10.04 -2.24 -13.47
CA PRO A 255 8.60 -2.45 -13.37
C PRO A 255 7.99 -2.76 -14.73
N THR A 256 7.02 -3.66 -14.73
CA THR A 256 6.28 -4.07 -15.93
C THR A 256 4.78 -4.03 -15.69
N ALA A 257 4.01 -3.72 -16.75
CA ALA A 257 2.56 -3.83 -16.72
C ALA A 257 2.09 -5.30 -16.68
N GLN A 258 2.95 -6.24 -17.11
CA GLN A 258 2.70 -7.69 -17.10
C GLN A 258 3.23 -8.37 -15.83
N ILE A 259 3.20 -7.68 -14.68
CA ILE A 259 3.72 -8.25 -13.42
C ILE A 259 3.03 -9.55 -13.00
N MET A 260 1.77 -9.73 -13.39
CA MET A 260 1.03 -10.97 -13.13
C MET A 260 1.68 -12.19 -13.81
N ASP A 261 2.33 -12.01 -14.96
CA ASP A 261 3.06 -13.10 -15.62
C ASP A 261 4.33 -13.47 -14.83
N ALA A 262 4.99 -12.51 -14.20
CA ALA A 262 6.12 -12.80 -13.31
C ALA A 262 5.68 -13.63 -12.10
N TYR A 263 4.54 -13.30 -11.47
CA TYR A 263 3.97 -14.13 -10.40
C TYR A 263 3.67 -15.56 -10.90
N ARG A 264 2.97 -15.71 -12.02
CA ARG A 264 2.57 -17.03 -12.57
C ARG A 264 3.77 -17.89 -12.98
N ASN A 265 4.85 -17.26 -13.43
CA ASN A 265 6.07 -17.94 -13.86
C ASN A 265 7.08 -18.18 -12.73
N SER A 266 6.69 -17.94 -11.49
CA SER A 266 7.50 -18.16 -10.29
C SER A 266 6.92 -19.27 -9.43
N SER A 267 7.68 -19.75 -8.44
CA SER A 267 7.25 -20.85 -7.56
C SER A 267 7.23 -20.45 -6.08
N VAL A 268 7.92 -19.39 -5.71
CA VAL A 268 7.98 -18.88 -4.33
C VAL A 268 8.02 -17.36 -4.39
N PHE A 269 7.26 -16.68 -3.54
CA PHE A 269 7.36 -15.24 -3.35
C PHE A 269 8.09 -14.92 -2.03
N VAL A 270 8.97 -13.92 -2.05
CA VAL A 270 9.75 -13.52 -0.86
C VAL A 270 9.63 -12.04 -0.56
N MET A 271 9.60 -11.67 0.74
CA MET A 271 9.56 -10.28 1.17
C MET A 271 10.36 -10.07 2.46
N THR A 272 11.36 -9.19 2.39
CA THR A 272 12.27 -8.85 3.50
C THR A 272 12.03 -7.46 4.07
N SER A 273 10.87 -6.86 3.83
CA SER A 273 10.56 -5.48 4.22
C SER A 273 10.70 -5.25 5.72
N LEU A 274 11.26 -4.10 6.09
CA LEU A 274 11.41 -3.67 7.49
C LEU A 274 10.06 -3.31 8.13
N TYR A 275 9.12 -2.82 7.34
CA TYR A 275 7.74 -2.52 7.73
C TYR A 275 6.84 -2.47 6.50
N GLU A 276 5.58 -2.86 6.66
CA GLU A 276 4.55 -2.83 5.64
C GLU A 276 3.21 -2.42 6.26
N PRO A 277 2.59 -1.35 5.79
CA PRO A 277 1.23 -1.02 6.24
C PRO A 277 0.22 -2.11 5.90
N PHE A 278 0.38 -2.73 4.72
CA PHE A 278 -0.41 -3.87 4.27
C PHE A 278 0.45 -4.87 3.47
N GLY A 279 1.16 -4.41 2.42
CA GLY A 279 1.96 -5.28 1.55
C GLY A 279 1.13 -5.90 0.42
N LEU A 280 0.56 -5.07 -0.47
CA LEU A 280 -0.28 -5.50 -1.60
C LEU A 280 0.32 -6.63 -2.44
N VAL A 281 1.64 -6.67 -2.56
CA VAL A 281 2.36 -7.70 -3.34
C VAL A 281 2.20 -9.12 -2.74
N ILE A 282 1.89 -9.24 -1.43
CA ILE A 282 1.64 -10.53 -0.77
C ILE A 282 0.35 -11.15 -1.33
N PRO A 283 -0.84 -10.52 -1.17
CA PRO A 283 -2.06 -11.11 -1.70
C PRO A 283 -2.08 -11.18 -3.23
N GLU A 284 -1.32 -10.36 -3.95
CA GLU A 284 -1.11 -10.51 -5.39
C GLU A 284 -0.38 -11.82 -5.70
N ALA A 285 0.73 -12.12 -5.01
CA ALA A 285 1.46 -13.37 -5.16
C ALA A 285 0.59 -14.58 -4.78
N MET A 286 -0.10 -14.51 -3.63
CA MET A 286 -1.01 -15.54 -3.16
C MET A 286 -2.15 -15.82 -4.15
N SER A 287 -2.72 -14.78 -4.76
CA SER A 287 -3.78 -14.92 -5.78
C SER A 287 -3.30 -15.62 -7.05
N CYS A 288 -1.99 -15.65 -7.28
CA CYS A 288 -1.37 -16.41 -8.37
C CYS A 288 -0.92 -17.82 -7.95
N GLY A 289 -1.17 -18.24 -6.72
CA GLY A 289 -0.82 -19.55 -6.21
C GLY A 289 0.61 -19.67 -5.72
N LEU A 290 1.26 -18.57 -5.33
CA LEU A 290 2.61 -18.61 -4.77
C LEU A 290 2.58 -18.71 -3.24
N PRO A 291 3.26 -19.69 -2.64
CA PRO A 291 3.58 -19.66 -1.23
C PRO A 291 4.52 -18.49 -0.93
N VAL A 292 4.29 -17.82 0.20
CA VAL A 292 5.02 -16.61 0.58
C VAL A 292 5.99 -16.88 1.72
N VAL A 293 7.23 -16.39 1.62
CA VAL A 293 8.14 -16.28 2.79
C VAL A 293 8.37 -14.81 3.07
N SER A 294 7.93 -14.34 4.22
CA SER A 294 8.02 -12.94 4.61
C SER A 294 8.60 -12.78 6.01
N TYR A 295 9.36 -11.71 6.23
CA TYR A 295 9.54 -11.26 7.61
C TYR A 295 8.19 -10.88 8.20
N ASP A 296 7.99 -11.19 9.49
CA ASP A 296 6.90 -10.71 10.31
C ASP A 296 7.14 -9.23 10.66
N SER A 297 7.12 -8.42 9.60
CA SER A 297 7.32 -6.98 9.75
C SER A 297 6.05 -6.32 10.28
N PRO A 298 6.17 -5.19 11.00
CA PRO A 298 5.03 -4.54 11.64
C PRO A 298 3.85 -4.33 10.68
N TYR A 299 2.68 -4.77 11.12
CA TYR A 299 1.32 -4.61 10.65
C TYR A 299 0.90 -5.52 9.48
N GLY A 300 1.57 -5.48 8.31
CA GLY A 300 1.05 -6.06 7.06
C GLY A 300 1.06 -7.59 7.01
N PRO A 301 2.23 -8.23 7.02
CA PRO A 301 2.35 -9.65 6.69
C PRO A 301 1.53 -10.59 7.56
N ALA A 302 1.56 -10.41 8.89
CA ALA A 302 0.76 -11.22 9.84
C ALA A 302 -0.75 -11.04 9.69
N GLY A 303 -1.20 -9.96 9.05
CA GLY A 303 -2.63 -9.75 8.73
C GLY A 303 -3.08 -10.50 7.47
N ILE A 304 -2.13 -11.04 6.70
CA ILE A 304 -2.38 -11.66 5.39
C ILE A 304 -1.96 -13.13 5.37
N ILE A 305 -0.79 -13.47 5.90
CA ILE A 305 -0.20 -14.80 5.86
C ILE A 305 -0.63 -15.59 7.09
N SER A 306 -1.08 -16.83 6.89
CA SER A 306 -1.30 -17.84 7.92
C SER A 306 -0.04 -18.70 8.00
N ASP A 307 0.78 -18.49 9.05
CA ASP A 307 2.10 -19.13 9.16
C ASP A 307 2.00 -20.66 9.12
N GLY A 308 2.79 -21.26 8.24
CA GLY A 308 2.84 -22.70 8.01
C GLY A 308 1.70 -23.26 7.14
N GLU A 309 0.70 -22.45 6.78
CA GLU A 309 -0.44 -22.90 5.96
C GLU A 309 -0.36 -22.40 4.51
N ASP A 310 -0.32 -21.09 4.30
CA ASP A 310 -0.28 -20.45 2.98
C ASP A 310 1.02 -19.67 2.73
N GLY A 311 1.94 -19.69 3.71
CA GLY A 311 3.25 -19.06 3.67
C GLY A 311 3.98 -19.22 4.99
N PHE A 312 5.12 -18.55 5.13
CA PHE A 312 5.90 -18.52 6.35
C PHE A 312 6.15 -17.10 6.83
N LEU A 313 5.87 -16.83 8.10
CA LEU A 313 6.23 -15.60 8.81
C LEU A 313 7.51 -15.83 9.62
N ILE A 314 8.54 -15.06 9.31
CA ILE A 314 9.86 -15.20 9.90
C ILE A 314 10.11 -14.03 10.85
N PRO A 315 10.62 -14.26 12.07
CA PRO A 315 11.03 -13.17 12.96
C PRO A 315 11.97 -12.18 12.25
N MET A 316 11.78 -10.89 12.52
CA MET A 316 12.58 -9.84 11.90
C MET A 316 14.09 -10.13 12.05
N HIS A 317 14.82 -10.01 10.95
CA HIS A 317 16.26 -10.19 10.86
C HIS A 317 16.79 -11.63 11.13
N ASP A 318 15.91 -12.61 11.29
CA ASP A 318 16.32 -14.03 11.35
C ASP A 318 16.61 -14.57 9.94
N ARG A 319 17.78 -14.19 9.41
CA ARG A 319 18.25 -14.59 8.06
C ARG A 319 18.33 -16.09 7.91
N GLN A 320 18.73 -16.78 8.98
CA GLN A 320 18.91 -18.24 8.95
C GLN A 320 17.54 -18.94 8.81
N ALA A 321 16.57 -18.56 9.61
CA ALA A 321 15.22 -19.10 9.52
C ALA A 321 14.60 -18.76 8.16
N PHE A 322 14.77 -17.52 7.65
CA PHE A 322 14.29 -17.11 6.34
C PHE A 322 14.89 -17.99 5.22
N GLY A 323 16.21 -18.11 5.19
CA GLY A 323 16.90 -18.95 4.22
C GLY A 323 16.48 -20.42 4.30
N ASN A 324 16.29 -20.96 5.50
CA ASN A 324 15.82 -22.34 5.71
C ASN A 324 14.41 -22.57 5.13
N ARG A 325 13.47 -21.62 5.30
CA ARG A 325 12.12 -21.74 4.74
C ARG A 325 12.11 -21.60 3.23
N VAL A 326 12.93 -20.70 2.68
CA VAL A 326 13.12 -20.61 1.23
C VAL A 326 13.69 -21.93 0.68
N CYS A 327 14.75 -22.48 1.30
CA CYS A 327 15.32 -23.79 0.92
C CYS A 327 14.30 -24.93 1.03
N GLN A 328 13.47 -24.94 2.06
CA GLN A 328 12.42 -25.94 2.23
C GLN A 328 11.46 -25.92 1.04
N LEU A 329 10.96 -24.73 0.67
CA LEU A 329 10.09 -24.59 -0.48
C LEU A 329 10.81 -24.89 -1.81
N MET A 330 12.09 -24.55 -1.95
CA MET A 330 12.86 -24.89 -3.16
C MET A 330 13.06 -26.40 -3.33
N GLY A 331 13.22 -27.12 -2.23
CA GLY A 331 13.46 -28.58 -2.22
C GLY A 331 12.21 -29.45 -2.28
N ASP A 332 11.03 -28.91 -1.93
CA ASP A 332 9.80 -29.69 -1.80
C ASP A 332 8.69 -29.13 -2.72
N GLU A 333 8.51 -29.76 -3.87
CA GLU A 333 7.53 -29.33 -4.88
C GLU A 333 6.08 -29.53 -4.40
N GLU A 334 5.80 -30.64 -3.72
CA GLU A 334 4.47 -30.94 -3.22
C GLU A 334 4.03 -29.93 -2.15
N LEU A 335 4.94 -29.60 -1.23
CA LEU A 335 4.69 -28.54 -0.23
C LEU A 335 4.41 -27.20 -0.91
N ARG A 336 5.19 -26.83 -1.95
CA ARG A 336 4.94 -25.58 -2.69
C ARG A 336 3.55 -25.54 -3.31
N LYS A 337 3.14 -26.64 -3.96
CA LYS A 337 1.81 -26.76 -4.59
C LYS A 337 0.68 -26.70 -3.57
N GLU A 338 0.80 -27.45 -2.46
CA GLU A 338 -0.19 -27.47 -1.39
C GLU A 338 -0.34 -26.08 -0.75
N MET A 339 0.78 -25.45 -0.39
CA MET A 339 0.80 -24.13 0.22
C MET A 339 0.32 -23.05 -0.76
N GLY A 340 0.70 -23.16 -2.04
CA GLY A 340 0.23 -22.28 -3.11
C GLY A 340 -1.29 -22.37 -3.34
N HIS A 341 -1.87 -23.57 -3.28
CA HIS A 341 -3.32 -23.75 -3.35
C HIS A 341 -4.04 -23.06 -2.17
N ARG A 342 -3.55 -23.25 -0.94
CA ARG A 342 -4.08 -22.56 0.23
C ARG A 342 -3.92 -21.04 0.14
N ALA A 343 -2.82 -20.56 -0.47
CA ALA A 343 -2.59 -19.15 -0.71
C ALA A 343 -3.66 -18.53 -1.62
N ILE A 344 -4.10 -19.24 -2.69
CA ILE A 344 -5.21 -18.81 -3.54
C ILE A 344 -6.48 -18.62 -2.69
N GLU A 345 -6.86 -19.62 -1.90
CA GLU A 345 -8.06 -19.57 -1.06
C GLU A 345 -7.98 -18.39 -0.06
N SER A 346 -6.85 -18.25 0.62
CA SER A 346 -6.62 -17.19 1.60
C SER A 346 -6.67 -15.79 0.97
N SER A 347 -6.17 -15.63 -0.27
CA SER A 347 -6.18 -14.34 -0.96
C SER A 347 -7.60 -13.82 -1.24
N GLN A 348 -8.60 -14.70 -1.35
CA GLN A 348 -9.98 -14.32 -1.66
C GLN A 348 -10.60 -13.39 -0.61
N ARG A 349 -10.13 -13.42 0.65
CA ARG A 349 -10.65 -12.56 1.72
C ARG A 349 -10.40 -11.06 1.48
N VAL A 350 -9.47 -10.71 0.61
CA VAL A 350 -9.15 -9.31 0.25
C VAL A 350 -9.56 -8.96 -1.19
N TYR A 351 -10.40 -9.77 -1.82
CA TYR A 351 -10.96 -9.45 -3.12
C TYR A 351 -11.99 -8.32 -3.05
N THR A 352 -12.17 -7.63 -4.16
CA THR A 352 -13.05 -6.45 -4.27
C THR A 352 -14.48 -6.73 -3.80
N ASP A 353 -15.03 -7.93 -4.11
CA ASP A 353 -16.37 -8.35 -3.71
C ASP A 353 -16.51 -8.59 -2.19
N LYS A 354 -15.43 -8.78 -1.46
CA LYS A 354 -15.40 -8.90 0.01
C LYS A 354 -15.16 -7.56 0.69
N ILE A 355 -14.27 -6.76 0.14
CA ILE A 355 -13.83 -5.49 0.76
C ILE A 355 -14.82 -4.35 0.51
N MET A 356 -15.36 -4.20 -0.69
CA MET A 356 -16.23 -3.07 -1.01
C MET A 356 -17.56 -3.05 -0.24
N PRO A 357 -18.19 -4.20 0.09
CA PRO A 357 -19.35 -4.21 1.00
C PRO A 357 -19.04 -3.66 2.40
N MET A 358 -17.80 -3.83 2.91
CA MET A 358 -17.38 -3.25 4.20
C MET A 358 -17.37 -1.71 4.14
N TRP A 359 -16.85 -1.16 3.04
CA TRP A 359 -16.89 0.28 2.78
C TRP A 359 -18.32 0.81 2.67
N LYS A 360 -19.18 0.13 1.90
CA LYS A 360 -20.61 0.49 1.79
C LYS A 360 -21.29 0.54 3.16
N LYS A 361 -21.08 -0.50 3.98
CA LYS A 361 -21.65 -0.56 5.33
C LYS A 361 -21.17 0.61 6.20
N LEU A 362 -19.88 0.94 6.16
CA LEU A 362 -19.32 2.08 6.89
C LEU A 362 -19.98 3.40 6.43
N PHE A 363 -20.12 3.61 5.12
CA PHE A 363 -20.74 4.83 4.58
C PHE A 363 -22.20 4.97 5.00
N GLU A 364 -22.97 3.88 4.94
CA GLU A 364 -24.37 3.86 5.39
C GLU A 364 -24.49 4.18 6.89
N GLN A 365 -23.59 3.65 7.72
CA GLN A 365 -23.56 3.97 9.15
C GLN A 365 -23.28 5.45 9.41
N LEU A 366 -22.30 6.03 8.71
CA LEU A 366 -21.92 7.44 8.91
C LEU A 366 -22.99 8.42 8.43
N THR A 367 -23.72 8.09 7.35
CA THR A 367 -24.78 8.96 6.81
C THR A 367 -26.12 8.79 7.51
N SER A 368 -26.36 7.69 8.22
CA SER A 368 -27.57 7.50 9.04
C SER A 368 -27.51 8.21 10.40
N LEU A 369 -26.33 8.65 10.83
CA LEU A 369 -26.10 9.37 12.08
C LEU A 369 -26.07 10.91 11.90
N SER A 370 -26.07 11.38 10.65
CA SER A 370 -26.14 12.78 10.26
C SER A 370 -27.60 13.13 9.90
#